data_cbc3c7166a223b4b22bf3c619958ce65
#
_entry.id   cbc3c7166a223b4b22bf3c619958ce65
#
_cell.length_a   1.000
_cell.length_b   1.000
_cell.length_c   1.000
_cell.angle_alpha   90.00
_cell.angle_beta   90.00
_cell.angle_gamma   90.00
#
_symmetry.space_group_name_H-M   'P 1'
#
loop_
_entity.id
_entity.type
_entity.pdbx_description
1 polymer ?
#
loop_
_entity_poly.entity_id
_entity_poly.type
_entity_poly.pdbx_seq_one_letter_code
_entity_poly.pdbx_strand_id
1 'polypeptide(L)'
;MKIYKYKDYDEYVEWQVRTNKSKKGWVYVKESTIQQISKDRPLATMIICHGTRAAAEQRFFKKYLPNAEVLGTEIGDAEYPMTIQHDFNFQKEEWIGKYDIVYSNSIDHSIDPKSTLKTWSDQLSPVGRMYIEYCERQSIPGGNVNDPLDATNGEIEQLLKEIGMFVVGKITQGVQNGGLVFICEKNKV
;
A
#
# COMPACT_ATOMS: atom_id res chain seq x y z
N MET A 1 -13.73 11.63 -6.13
CA MET A 1 -12.75 10.64 -6.65
C MET A 1 -12.89 10.50 -8.15
N LYS A 2 -11.78 10.48 -8.88
CA LYS A 2 -11.70 10.17 -10.31
C LYS A 2 -10.58 9.16 -10.54
N ILE A 3 -10.70 8.36 -11.60
CA ILE A 3 -9.71 7.36 -11.96
C ILE A 3 -9.41 7.53 -13.44
N TYR A 4 -8.12 7.70 -13.78
CA TYR A 4 -7.67 7.70 -15.17
C TYR A 4 -8.02 6.36 -15.83
N LYS A 5 -8.56 6.40 -17.02
CA LYS A 5 -8.95 5.20 -17.76
C LYS A 5 -7.90 4.86 -18.80
N TYR A 6 -7.21 3.76 -18.57
CA TYR A 6 -6.36 3.15 -19.60
C TYR A 6 -7.22 2.53 -20.70
N LYS A 7 -6.65 2.40 -21.87
CA LYS A 7 -7.28 1.72 -23.01
C LYS A 7 -7.60 0.25 -22.67
N ASP A 8 -6.64 -0.43 -22.04
CA ASP A 8 -6.71 -1.80 -21.61
C ASP A 8 -5.74 -2.05 -20.44
N TYR A 9 -5.70 -3.27 -19.91
CA TYR A 9 -4.82 -3.67 -18.82
C TYR A 9 -3.34 -3.65 -19.24
N ASP A 10 -3.02 -3.99 -20.49
CA ASP A 10 -1.63 -4.01 -20.97
C ASP A 10 -1.04 -2.60 -21.00
N GLU A 11 -1.81 -1.59 -21.38
CA GLU A 11 -1.38 -0.19 -21.29
C GLU A 11 -1.10 0.22 -19.85
N TYR A 12 -1.95 -0.16 -18.90
CA TYR A 12 -1.69 0.09 -17.47
C TYR A 12 -0.37 -0.52 -17.03
N VAL A 13 -0.16 -1.81 -17.30
CA VAL A 13 1.07 -2.53 -16.92
C VAL A 13 2.30 -1.86 -17.54
N GLU A 14 2.25 -1.53 -18.83
CA GLU A 14 3.36 -0.87 -19.53
C GLU A 14 3.75 0.45 -18.84
N TRP A 15 2.77 1.31 -18.55
CA TRP A 15 3.01 2.59 -17.90
C TRP A 15 3.54 2.44 -16.47
N GLN A 16 2.99 1.53 -15.67
CA GLN A 16 3.45 1.30 -14.31
C GLN A 16 4.88 0.75 -14.29
N VAL A 17 5.20 -0.23 -15.13
CA VAL A 17 6.57 -0.79 -15.25
C VAL A 17 7.56 0.28 -15.72
N ARG A 18 7.19 1.09 -16.72
CA ARG A 18 8.02 2.19 -17.23
C ARG A 18 8.28 3.23 -16.13
N THR A 19 7.24 3.64 -15.42
CA THR A 19 7.33 4.62 -14.32
C THR A 19 8.21 4.09 -13.20
N ASN A 20 8.03 2.83 -12.82
CA ASN A 20 8.85 2.17 -11.82
C ASN A 20 10.34 2.20 -12.21
N LYS A 21 10.68 1.76 -13.42
CA LYS A 21 12.06 1.79 -13.93
C LYS A 21 12.67 3.21 -13.92
N SER A 22 11.92 4.22 -14.29
CA SER A 22 12.39 5.62 -14.32
C SER A 22 12.66 6.20 -12.93
N LYS A 23 11.95 5.69 -11.90
CA LYS A 23 12.04 6.16 -10.51
C LYS A 23 12.81 5.17 -9.62
N LYS A 24 13.57 4.24 -10.17
CA LYS A 24 14.21 3.12 -9.43
C LYS A 24 15.08 3.57 -8.23
N GLY A 25 15.75 4.73 -8.33
CA GLY A 25 16.56 5.31 -7.25
C GLY A 25 15.79 6.12 -6.20
N TRP A 26 14.48 6.27 -6.35
CA TRP A 26 13.69 7.11 -5.46
C TRP A 26 13.02 6.27 -4.37
N VAL A 27 13.12 6.75 -3.11
CA VAL A 27 12.46 6.14 -1.95
C VAL A 27 11.40 7.13 -1.45
N TYR A 28 10.14 6.73 -1.52
CA TYR A 28 9.02 7.57 -1.09
C TYR A 28 8.64 7.35 0.38
N VAL A 29 8.75 6.12 0.88
CA VAL A 29 8.47 5.83 2.28
C VAL A 29 9.53 6.47 3.18
N LYS A 30 9.09 7.12 4.27
CA LYS A 30 10.01 7.54 5.33
C LYS A 30 10.22 6.43 6.35
N GLU A 31 11.46 6.28 6.79
CA GLU A 31 11.80 5.33 7.86
C GLU A 31 11.00 5.60 9.14
N SER A 32 10.75 6.89 9.48
CA SER A 32 9.93 7.29 10.62
C SER A 32 8.49 6.80 10.54
N THR A 33 7.91 6.67 9.35
CA THR A 33 6.58 6.09 9.15
C THR A 33 6.58 4.63 9.58
N ILE A 34 7.52 3.83 9.04
CA ILE A 34 7.61 2.40 9.35
C ILE A 34 7.95 2.17 10.84
N GLN A 35 8.78 3.03 11.43
CA GLN A 35 9.06 2.96 12.87
C GLN A 35 7.79 3.15 13.71
N GLN A 36 6.92 4.09 13.36
CA GLN A 36 5.66 4.30 14.07
C GLN A 36 4.71 3.12 13.92
N ILE A 37 4.58 2.57 12.69
CA ILE A 37 3.78 1.36 12.43
C ILE A 37 4.32 0.17 13.25
N SER A 38 5.63 -0.02 13.28
CA SER A 38 6.26 -1.10 14.05
C SER A 38 6.04 -0.96 15.56
N LYS A 39 5.98 0.27 16.08
CA LYS A 39 5.62 0.54 17.49
C LYS A 39 4.16 0.26 17.79
N ASP A 40 3.26 0.51 16.82
CA ASP A 40 1.83 0.19 16.95
C ASP A 40 1.57 -1.32 16.94
N ARG A 41 2.40 -2.10 16.22
CA ARG A 41 2.30 -3.56 16.10
C ARG A 41 3.62 -4.26 16.42
N PRO A 42 4.13 -4.16 17.68
CA PRO A 42 5.48 -4.63 18.04
C PRO A 42 5.64 -6.16 18.00
N LEU A 43 4.53 -6.90 17.97
CA LEU A 43 4.50 -8.37 17.94
C LEU A 43 4.14 -8.92 16.55
N ALA A 44 4.06 -8.08 15.52
CA ALA A 44 3.77 -8.55 14.18
C ALA A 44 4.88 -9.46 13.65
N THR A 45 4.49 -10.58 13.07
CA THR A 45 5.39 -11.61 12.52
C THR A 45 5.25 -11.80 11.03
N MET A 46 4.11 -11.44 10.46
CA MET A 46 3.80 -11.59 9.03
C MET A 46 3.43 -10.23 8.44
N ILE A 47 4.22 -9.72 7.51
CA ILE A 47 4.06 -8.38 6.93
C ILE A 47 4.08 -8.46 5.41
N ILE A 48 3.13 -7.79 4.76
CA ILE A 48 3.16 -7.57 3.31
C ILE A 48 3.13 -6.07 3.00
N CYS A 49 3.97 -5.67 2.06
CA CYS A 49 4.07 -4.31 1.55
C CYS A 49 3.75 -4.30 0.05
N HIS A 50 2.81 -3.49 -0.38
CA HIS A 50 2.40 -3.42 -1.78
C HIS A 50 3.01 -2.21 -2.50
N GLY A 51 3.53 -2.45 -3.74
CA GLY A 51 4.10 -1.41 -4.59
C GLY A 51 5.46 -0.90 -4.11
N THR A 52 6.37 -1.80 -3.74
CA THR A 52 7.59 -1.46 -2.96
C THR A 52 8.81 -1.09 -3.80
N ARG A 53 8.72 -1.08 -5.11
CA ARG A 53 9.80 -0.75 -6.05
C ARG A 53 11.20 -1.25 -5.64
N ALA A 54 11.90 -0.51 -4.77
CA ALA A 54 13.29 -0.77 -4.35
C ALA A 54 13.39 -1.42 -2.96
N ALA A 55 12.31 -2.02 -2.45
CA ALA A 55 12.24 -2.74 -1.18
C ALA A 55 12.68 -1.91 0.06
N ALA A 56 12.46 -0.59 0.05
CA ALA A 56 12.77 0.26 1.20
C ALA A 56 11.90 -0.08 2.41
N GLU A 57 10.61 -0.31 2.17
CA GLU A 57 9.60 -0.69 3.15
C GLU A 57 10.03 -1.96 3.90
N GLN A 58 10.39 -3.00 3.14
CA GLN A 58 10.82 -4.28 3.70
C GLN A 58 12.07 -4.12 4.56
N ARG A 59 13.08 -3.36 4.09
CA ARG A 59 14.29 -3.10 4.87
C ARG A 59 14.00 -2.37 6.17
N PHE A 60 13.09 -1.38 6.15
CA PHE A 60 12.73 -0.65 7.35
C PHE A 60 11.93 -1.52 8.32
N PHE A 61 10.97 -2.32 7.85
CA PHE A 61 10.28 -3.28 8.71
C PHE A 61 11.25 -4.28 9.33
N LYS A 62 12.18 -4.86 8.56
CA LYS A 62 13.20 -5.77 9.10
C LYS A 62 14.12 -5.12 10.15
N LYS A 63 14.37 -3.81 10.04
CA LYS A 63 15.14 -3.06 11.04
C LYS A 63 14.41 -2.98 12.38
N TYR A 64 13.10 -2.75 12.38
CA TYR A 64 12.31 -2.55 13.61
C TYR A 64 11.60 -3.81 14.11
N LEU A 65 11.36 -4.77 13.25
CA LEU A 65 10.75 -6.08 13.53
C LEU A 65 11.63 -7.19 12.91
N PRO A 66 12.83 -7.44 13.47
CA PRO A 66 13.82 -8.30 12.84
C PRO A 66 13.36 -9.76 12.67
N ASN A 67 12.46 -10.23 13.53
CA ASN A 67 11.92 -11.59 13.50
C ASN A 67 10.71 -11.74 12.55
N ALA A 68 10.15 -10.65 12.02
CA ALA A 68 9.02 -10.73 11.11
C ALA A 68 9.45 -11.25 9.72
N GLU A 69 8.60 -12.07 9.10
CA GLU A 69 8.65 -12.33 7.67
C GLU A 69 8.03 -11.14 6.94
N VAL A 70 8.80 -10.55 6.03
CA VAL A 70 8.37 -9.36 5.28
C VAL A 70 8.42 -9.67 3.80
N LEU A 71 7.28 -9.51 3.13
CA LEU A 71 7.13 -9.69 1.68
C LEU A 71 6.78 -8.34 1.04
N GLY A 72 7.39 -8.02 -0.08
CA GLY A 72 7.00 -6.90 -0.94
C GLY A 72 6.42 -7.39 -2.26
N THR A 73 5.53 -6.60 -2.86
CA THR A 73 5.05 -6.84 -4.22
C THR A 73 5.42 -5.68 -5.13
N GLU A 74 5.70 -6.01 -6.39
CA GLU A 74 6.02 -5.05 -7.43
C GLU A 74 5.49 -5.55 -8.78
N ILE A 75 4.81 -4.69 -9.54
CA ILE A 75 4.26 -5.05 -10.86
C ILE A 75 5.36 -5.28 -11.90
N GLY A 76 6.47 -4.56 -11.76
CA GLY A 76 7.66 -4.73 -12.58
C GLY A 76 8.60 -5.82 -12.09
N ASP A 77 9.86 -5.74 -12.51
CA ASP A 77 10.88 -6.72 -12.16
C ASP A 77 11.16 -6.72 -10.64
N ALA A 78 11.01 -7.86 -10.00
CA ALA A 78 11.25 -8.05 -8.56
C ALA A 78 12.75 -8.34 -8.29
N GLU A 79 13.61 -7.38 -8.58
CA GLU A 79 15.07 -7.54 -8.49
C GLU A 79 15.61 -7.49 -7.04
N TYR A 80 14.79 -7.07 -6.09
CA TYR A 80 15.23 -6.87 -4.71
C TYR A 80 14.83 -8.02 -3.80
N PRO A 81 15.66 -8.36 -2.80
CA PRO A 81 15.33 -9.37 -1.79
C PRO A 81 13.97 -9.08 -1.15
N MET A 82 13.26 -10.15 -0.74
CA MET A 82 11.94 -10.07 -0.11
C MET A 82 10.86 -9.44 -1.02
N THR A 83 11.05 -9.40 -2.31
CA THR A 83 10.09 -8.86 -3.28
C THR A 83 9.73 -9.92 -4.31
N ILE A 84 8.45 -9.98 -4.67
CA ILE A 84 7.95 -10.82 -5.77
C ILE A 84 7.27 -9.95 -6.82
N GLN A 85 7.33 -10.41 -8.07
CA GLN A 85 6.57 -9.78 -9.14
C GLN A 85 5.09 -10.13 -8.98
N HIS A 86 4.29 -9.12 -8.71
CA HIS A 86 2.84 -9.26 -8.55
C HIS A 86 2.15 -7.91 -8.64
N ASP A 87 1.07 -7.84 -9.41
CA ASP A 87 0.20 -6.67 -9.40
C ASP A 87 -0.71 -6.72 -8.18
N PHE A 88 -0.56 -5.78 -7.28
CA PHE A 88 -1.28 -5.67 -6.02
C PHE A 88 -2.80 -5.48 -6.15
N ASN A 89 -3.29 -5.15 -7.35
CA ASN A 89 -4.72 -5.07 -7.63
C ASN A 89 -5.41 -6.45 -7.54
N PHE A 90 -4.63 -7.53 -7.66
CA PHE A 90 -5.16 -8.89 -7.70
C PHE A 90 -4.84 -9.69 -6.44
N GLN A 91 -5.77 -10.57 -6.07
CA GLN A 91 -5.64 -11.44 -4.91
C GLN A 91 -4.81 -12.69 -5.24
N LYS A 92 -4.02 -13.15 -4.24
CA LYS A 92 -3.50 -14.50 -4.18
C LYS A 92 -4.15 -15.26 -3.03
N GLU A 93 -4.68 -16.45 -3.29
CA GLU A 93 -5.41 -17.23 -2.29
C GLU A 93 -4.57 -17.55 -1.06
N GLU A 94 -3.27 -17.85 -1.24
CA GLU A 94 -2.34 -18.15 -0.14
C GLU A 94 -2.03 -16.96 0.76
N TRP A 95 -2.55 -15.76 0.46
CA TRP A 95 -2.36 -14.56 1.28
C TRP A 95 -3.58 -14.22 2.14
N ILE A 96 -4.73 -14.82 1.86
CA ILE A 96 -5.97 -14.55 2.59
C ILE A 96 -5.79 -14.89 4.08
N GLY A 97 -6.12 -13.93 4.95
CA GLY A 97 -6.09 -14.11 6.41
C GLY A 97 -4.70 -14.28 7.02
N LYS A 98 -3.62 -13.93 6.32
CA LYS A 98 -2.26 -14.31 6.67
C LYS A 98 -1.46 -13.24 7.42
N TYR A 99 -1.65 -11.95 7.11
CA TYR A 99 -0.74 -10.90 7.51
C TYR A 99 -1.21 -10.10 8.73
N ASP A 100 -0.28 -9.84 9.65
CA ASP A 100 -0.49 -8.97 10.81
C ASP A 100 -0.44 -7.50 10.41
N ILE A 101 0.36 -7.19 9.39
CA ILE A 101 0.47 -5.86 8.79
C ILE A 101 0.33 -5.99 7.27
N VAL A 102 -0.58 -5.22 6.70
CA VAL A 102 -0.64 -4.90 5.27
C VAL A 102 -0.34 -3.41 5.13
N TYR A 103 0.72 -3.06 4.41
CA TYR A 103 1.15 -1.67 4.20
C TYR A 103 1.22 -1.32 2.73
N SER A 104 0.82 -0.12 2.38
CA SER A 104 1.09 0.46 1.06
C SER A 104 1.11 1.98 1.10
N ASN A 105 1.98 2.58 0.29
CA ASN A 105 1.99 3.99 -0.09
C ASN A 105 1.71 4.17 -1.59
N SER A 106 1.07 3.19 -2.23
CA SER A 106 0.91 3.13 -3.68
C SER A 106 -0.54 2.91 -4.12
N ILE A 107 -1.52 3.26 -3.27
CA ILE A 107 -2.95 3.16 -3.63
C ILE A 107 -3.32 4.08 -4.80
N ASP A 108 -2.59 5.17 -4.98
CA ASP A 108 -2.71 6.11 -6.09
C ASP A 108 -2.42 5.49 -7.47
N HIS A 109 -1.72 4.36 -7.50
CA HIS A 109 -1.47 3.56 -8.71
C HIS A 109 -2.54 2.50 -9.00
N SER A 110 -3.60 2.39 -8.18
CA SER A 110 -4.66 1.40 -8.38
C SER A 110 -5.59 1.75 -9.53
N ILE A 111 -5.96 0.73 -10.33
CA ILE A 111 -6.97 0.83 -11.40
C ILE A 111 -8.40 0.71 -10.89
N ASP A 112 -8.60 0.08 -9.74
CA ASP A 112 -9.86 -0.03 -9.00
C ASP A 112 -9.59 0.02 -7.50
N PRO A 113 -9.49 1.22 -6.91
CA PRO A 113 -9.11 1.39 -5.52
C PRO A 113 -10.01 0.65 -4.52
N LYS A 114 -11.31 0.53 -4.82
CA LYS A 114 -12.24 -0.20 -3.95
C LYS A 114 -11.94 -1.70 -3.93
N SER A 115 -11.77 -2.30 -5.10
CA SER A 115 -11.41 -3.71 -5.25
C SER A 115 -10.03 -3.98 -4.66
N THR A 116 -9.06 -3.11 -4.92
CA THR A 116 -7.70 -3.22 -4.39
C THR A 116 -7.67 -3.17 -2.86
N LEU A 117 -8.34 -2.19 -2.25
CA LEU A 117 -8.43 -2.11 -0.78
C LEU A 117 -9.14 -3.32 -0.19
N LYS A 118 -10.17 -3.87 -0.87
CA LYS A 118 -10.83 -5.11 -0.44
C LYS A 118 -9.86 -6.29 -0.50
N THR A 119 -9.12 -6.44 -1.59
CA THR A 119 -8.05 -7.44 -1.74
C THR A 119 -7.06 -7.37 -0.58
N TRP A 120 -6.55 -6.17 -0.26
CA TRP A 120 -5.61 -5.97 0.83
C TRP A 120 -6.23 -6.26 2.21
N SER A 121 -7.51 -5.90 2.40
CA SER A 121 -8.22 -6.22 3.64
C SER A 121 -8.38 -7.72 3.85
N ASP A 122 -8.62 -8.49 2.78
CA ASP A 122 -8.78 -9.94 2.87
C ASP A 122 -7.49 -10.67 3.26
N GLN A 123 -6.33 -10.06 2.99
CA GLN A 123 -5.02 -10.57 3.39
C GLN A 123 -4.74 -10.46 4.89
N LEU A 124 -5.48 -9.61 5.62
CA LEU A 124 -5.29 -9.42 7.05
C LEU A 124 -5.67 -10.66 7.86
N SER A 125 -4.80 -11.05 8.77
CA SER A 125 -5.13 -11.98 9.86
C SER A 125 -6.29 -11.43 10.70
N PRO A 126 -6.97 -12.25 11.53
CA PRO A 126 -8.10 -11.79 12.35
C PRO A 126 -7.78 -10.60 13.27
N VAL A 127 -6.51 -10.42 13.62
CA VAL A 127 -6.04 -9.33 14.48
C VAL A 127 -5.15 -8.33 13.73
N GLY A 128 -5.01 -8.50 12.41
CA GLY A 128 -4.15 -7.69 11.57
C GLY A 128 -4.64 -6.26 11.39
N ARG A 129 -3.73 -5.37 11.02
CA ARG A 129 -4.01 -3.97 10.66
C ARG A 129 -3.52 -3.63 9.27
N MET A 130 -4.31 -2.83 8.56
CA MET A 130 -3.92 -2.24 7.28
C MET A 130 -3.48 -0.80 7.49
N TYR A 131 -2.38 -0.42 6.87
CA TYR A 131 -1.79 0.91 6.92
C TYR A 131 -1.69 1.45 5.50
N ILE A 132 -2.52 2.45 5.19
CA ILE A 132 -2.56 3.09 3.88
C ILE A 132 -1.96 4.48 4.00
N GLU A 133 -0.76 4.66 3.46
CA GLU A 133 -0.14 5.99 3.33
C GLU A 133 -0.67 6.66 2.06
N TYR A 134 -1.21 7.85 2.20
CA TYR A 134 -1.77 8.63 1.09
C TYR A 134 -1.46 10.11 1.27
N CYS A 135 -1.22 10.79 0.17
CA CYS A 135 -0.96 12.22 0.14
C CYS A 135 -1.90 12.91 -0.87
N GLU A 136 -3.03 13.42 -0.40
CA GLU A 136 -4.01 14.15 -1.21
C GLU A 136 -3.38 15.32 -1.99
N ARG A 137 -2.34 16.00 -1.42
CA ARG A 137 -1.66 17.12 -2.08
C ARG A 137 -0.84 16.71 -3.31
N GLN A 138 -0.54 15.43 -3.47
CA GLN A 138 0.14 14.88 -4.62
C GLN A 138 -0.83 14.30 -5.66
N SER A 139 -2.11 14.22 -5.33
CA SER A 139 -3.16 13.81 -6.26
C SER A 139 -3.22 14.75 -7.45
N ILE A 140 -3.25 14.17 -8.64
CA ILE A 140 -3.31 14.92 -9.89
C ILE A 140 -4.77 15.02 -10.33
N PRO A 141 -5.32 16.24 -10.55
CA PRO A 141 -6.72 16.38 -10.94
C PRO A 141 -7.10 15.53 -12.15
N GLY A 142 -8.02 14.59 -11.94
CA GLY A 142 -8.47 13.63 -12.95
C GLY A 142 -7.61 12.36 -13.09
N GLY A 143 -6.51 12.26 -12.35
CA GLY A 143 -5.51 11.22 -12.52
C GLY A 143 -4.73 11.35 -13.83
N ASN A 144 -3.71 10.54 -14.00
CA ASN A 144 -2.96 10.39 -15.25
C ASN A 144 -2.41 8.96 -15.42
N VAL A 145 -1.65 8.71 -16.47
CA VAL A 145 -1.08 7.38 -16.77
C VAL A 145 -0.10 6.85 -15.71
N ASN A 146 0.51 7.71 -14.90
CA ASN A 146 1.45 7.30 -13.86
C ASN A 146 0.75 7.12 -12.52
N ASP A 147 -0.11 8.07 -12.17
CA ASP A 147 -0.84 8.15 -10.90
C ASP A 147 -2.35 8.24 -11.22
N PRO A 148 -3.02 7.09 -11.48
CA PRO A 148 -4.38 7.09 -12.02
C PRO A 148 -5.45 7.57 -11.04
N LEU A 149 -5.22 7.49 -9.74
CA LEU A 149 -6.22 7.87 -8.74
C LEU A 149 -6.11 9.36 -8.36
N ASP A 150 -7.21 10.09 -8.56
CA ASP A 150 -7.44 11.41 -7.98
C ASP A 150 -8.52 11.30 -6.91
N ALA A 151 -8.13 11.42 -5.64
CA ALA A 151 -9.02 11.31 -4.49
C ALA A 151 -8.61 12.26 -3.36
N THR A 152 -9.58 12.65 -2.56
CA THR A 152 -9.36 13.28 -1.27
C THR A 152 -9.14 12.24 -0.18
N ASN A 153 -8.54 12.64 0.95
CA ASN A 153 -8.43 11.78 2.14
C ASN A 153 -9.79 11.28 2.61
N GLY A 154 -10.84 12.12 2.54
CA GLY A 154 -12.21 11.74 2.89
C GLY A 154 -12.79 10.66 1.97
N GLU A 155 -12.47 10.71 0.68
CA GLU A 155 -12.91 9.68 -0.28
C GLU A 155 -12.19 8.35 -0.06
N ILE A 156 -10.89 8.35 0.30
CA ILE A 156 -10.18 7.13 0.71
C ILE A 156 -10.82 6.53 1.97
N GLU A 157 -11.11 7.36 2.98
CA GLU A 157 -11.76 6.92 4.22
C GLU A 157 -13.16 6.33 3.95
N GLN A 158 -13.92 6.93 3.02
CA GLN A 158 -15.22 6.41 2.59
C GLN A 158 -15.09 5.03 1.92
N LEU A 159 -14.11 4.85 1.02
CA LEU A 159 -13.85 3.54 0.40
C LEU A 159 -13.52 2.47 1.45
N LEU A 160 -12.67 2.81 2.43
CA LEU A 160 -12.33 1.90 3.53
C LEU A 160 -13.59 1.46 4.28
N LYS A 161 -14.48 2.40 4.62
CA LYS A 161 -15.76 2.10 5.28
C LYS A 161 -16.65 1.20 4.43
N GLU A 162 -16.73 1.45 3.13
CA GLU A 162 -17.56 0.65 2.19
C GLU A 162 -17.12 -0.81 2.06
N ILE A 163 -15.83 -1.10 2.28
CA ILE A 163 -15.29 -2.47 2.28
C ILE A 163 -15.29 -3.10 3.68
N GLY A 164 -15.90 -2.47 4.68
CA GLY A 164 -15.98 -2.97 6.06
C GLY A 164 -14.72 -2.76 6.90
N MET A 165 -13.86 -1.82 6.50
CA MET A 165 -12.70 -1.41 7.28
C MET A 165 -13.00 -0.12 8.07
N PHE A 166 -12.49 -0.04 9.30
CA PHE A 166 -12.65 1.12 10.18
C PHE A 166 -11.31 1.80 10.39
N VAL A 167 -11.27 3.11 10.14
CA VAL A 167 -10.10 3.93 10.49
C VAL A 167 -10.10 4.13 12.00
N VAL A 168 -9.16 3.49 12.70
CA VAL A 168 -9.00 3.56 14.16
C VAL A 168 -7.96 4.57 14.60
N GLY A 169 -7.20 5.12 13.67
CA GLY A 169 -6.20 6.15 13.94
C GLY A 169 -5.55 6.67 12.65
N LYS A 170 -4.73 7.71 12.80
CA LYS A 170 -3.96 8.30 11.69
C LYS A 170 -2.55 8.68 12.17
N ILE A 171 -1.53 8.39 11.37
CA ILE A 171 -0.17 8.93 11.54
C ILE A 171 -0.08 10.16 10.62
N THR A 172 0.20 11.32 11.19
CA THR A 172 0.26 12.60 10.44
C THR A 172 1.63 13.27 10.49
N GLN A 173 2.54 12.74 11.33
CA GLN A 173 3.89 13.28 11.48
C GLN A 173 4.93 12.27 10.99
N GLY A 174 5.98 12.79 10.36
CA GLY A 174 7.05 11.95 9.83
C GLY A 174 6.65 11.16 8.57
N VAL A 175 5.52 11.48 7.95
CA VAL A 175 5.02 10.93 6.69
C VAL A 175 5.57 11.73 5.51
N GLN A 176 5.67 11.08 4.35
CA GLN A 176 6.21 11.72 3.13
C GLN A 176 5.29 12.86 2.65
N ASN A 177 5.91 13.97 2.23
CA ASN A 177 5.26 15.12 1.58
C ASN A 177 4.02 15.71 2.29
N GLY A 178 3.90 15.51 3.62
CA GLY A 178 2.73 15.97 4.38
C GLY A 178 1.48 15.13 4.15
N GLY A 179 1.66 13.89 3.68
CA GLY A 179 0.61 12.87 3.65
C GLY A 179 0.24 12.37 5.04
N LEU A 180 -0.60 11.37 5.09
CA LEU A 180 -0.96 10.67 6.32
C LEU A 180 -1.05 9.16 6.08
N VAL A 181 -0.99 8.38 7.17
CA VAL A 181 -1.27 6.94 7.14
C VAL A 181 -2.58 6.70 7.85
N PHE A 182 -3.55 6.11 7.17
CA PHE A 182 -4.75 5.55 7.78
C PHE A 182 -4.39 4.23 8.47
N ILE A 183 -4.74 4.11 9.75
CA ILE A 183 -4.63 2.87 10.52
C ILE A 183 -6.00 2.21 10.52
N CYS A 184 -6.13 1.03 9.91
CA CYS A 184 -7.41 0.41 9.65
C CYS A 184 -7.52 -1.00 10.26
N GLU A 185 -8.67 -1.32 10.82
CA GLU A 185 -9.03 -2.65 11.33
C GLU A 185 -10.32 -3.15 10.68
N LYS A 186 -10.48 -4.48 10.59
CA LYS A 186 -11.78 -5.09 10.30
C LYS A 186 -12.73 -4.89 11.49
N ASN A 187 -14.03 -4.88 11.20
CA ASN A 187 -15.02 -4.92 12.27
C ASN A 187 -14.80 -6.19 13.13
N LYS A 188 -14.69 -6.02 14.42
CA LYS A 188 -14.71 -7.14 15.34
C LYS A 188 -16.18 -7.53 15.52
N VAL A 189 -16.62 -8.54 14.77
CA VAL A 189 -17.93 -9.16 14.98
C VAL A 189 -17.90 -9.96 16.26
#